data_54ac1a251772d48495054c019fcbf1cc
#
_entry.id   54ac1a251772d48495054c019fcbf1cc
#
_cell.length_a   1.000
_cell.length_b   1.000
_cell.length_c   1.000
_cell.angle_alpha   90.00
_cell.angle_beta   90.00
_cell.angle_gamma   90.00
#
_symmetry.space_group_name_H-M   'P 1'
#
loop_
_entity.id
_entity.type
_entity.pdbx_description
1 polymer ?
#
loop_
_entity_poly.entity_id
_entity_poly.type
_entity_poly.pdbx_seq_one_letter_code
_entity_poly.pdbx_strand_id
1 'polypeptide(L)'
;MTRFLPQRAHIEQFGAGGFRFAGMSHQGSLLVLPSGMRAWRPSHVGEVTADDFALVLAERQAIDFLIIGAGAAMARLPAPVAATLRDNGISFEIMATSPAVHVYNVTVMEGRRVAAALIAVDRAHD
;
A
#
# COMPACT_ATOMS: atom_id res chain seq x y z
N MET A 1 10.03 -11.34 5.25
CA MET A 1 9.88 -9.87 5.32
C MET A 1 9.58 -9.46 6.76
N THR A 2 10.32 -8.49 7.27
CA THR A 2 10.17 -8.05 8.64
C THR A 2 9.03 -7.05 8.77
N ARG A 3 8.20 -7.27 9.78
CA ARG A 3 7.11 -6.38 10.12
C ARG A 3 7.66 -5.26 11.01
N PHE A 4 7.43 -4.00 10.63
CA PHE A 4 7.90 -2.85 11.41
C PHE A 4 6.99 -2.53 12.58
N LEU A 5 5.69 -2.75 12.40
CA LEU A 5 4.69 -2.35 13.37
C LEU A 5 3.57 -3.39 13.32
N PRO A 6 3.09 -3.92 14.48
CA PRO A 6 2.09 -4.98 14.48
C PRO A 6 0.66 -4.46 14.32
N GLN A 7 0.48 -3.25 13.82
CA GLN A 7 -0.82 -2.64 13.63
C GLN A 7 -0.73 -1.62 12.52
N ARG A 8 -1.87 -1.15 12.03
CA ARG A 8 -1.95 -0.07 11.05
C ARG A 8 -1.86 1.25 11.78
N ALA A 9 -0.98 2.14 11.33
CA ALA A 9 -0.89 3.49 11.81
C ALA A 9 -1.09 4.44 10.63
N HIS A 10 -1.59 5.65 10.87
CA HIS A 10 -1.68 6.62 9.81
C HIS A 10 -0.28 7.05 9.37
N ILE A 11 -0.16 7.50 8.14
CA ILE A 11 1.11 7.93 7.58
C ILE A 11 1.26 9.43 7.87
N GLU A 12 2.29 9.78 8.63
CA GLU A 12 2.52 11.16 9.09
C GLU A 12 3.10 12.03 7.99
N GLN A 13 4.04 11.46 7.24
CA GLN A 13 4.70 12.14 6.12
C GLN A 13 5.14 11.10 5.10
N PHE A 14 5.32 11.52 3.88
CA PHE A 14 5.88 10.69 2.83
C PHE A 14 6.60 11.59 1.83
N GLY A 15 7.50 11.00 1.05
CA GLY A 15 8.36 11.71 0.13
C GLY A 15 9.83 11.37 0.41
N ALA A 16 10.74 11.91 -0.38
CA ALA A 16 12.16 11.60 -0.26
C ALA A 16 12.42 10.08 -0.29
N GLY A 17 11.61 9.34 -1.04
CA GLY A 17 11.76 7.91 -1.22
C GLY A 17 11.22 7.06 -0.10
N GLY A 18 10.45 7.61 0.84
CA GLY A 18 9.99 6.83 1.97
C GLY A 18 8.73 7.34 2.64
N PHE A 19 8.48 6.81 3.82
CA PHE A 19 7.28 7.08 4.62
C PHE A 19 7.64 7.22 6.09
N ARG A 20 6.87 8.05 6.78
CA ARG A 20 7.01 8.22 8.21
C ARG A 20 5.69 7.87 8.91
N PHE A 21 5.75 7.02 9.93
CA PHE A 21 4.59 6.56 10.67
C PHE A 21 5.03 6.12 12.07
N ALA A 22 4.16 6.32 13.05
CA ALA A 22 4.44 5.94 14.45
C ALA A 22 5.81 6.44 14.94
N GLY A 23 6.23 7.63 14.47
CA GLY A 23 7.52 8.20 14.86
C GLY A 23 8.73 7.55 14.21
N MET A 24 8.52 6.61 13.28
CA MET A 24 9.59 5.91 12.57
C MET A 24 9.64 6.33 11.11
N SER A 25 10.82 6.26 10.52
CA SER A 25 11.02 6.51 9.09
C SER A 25 11.39 5.22 8.40
N HIS A 26 10.79 4.99 7.23
CA HIS A 26 11.07 3.84 6.39
C HIS A 26 11.41 4.30 4.98
N GLN A 27 12.54 3.84 4.45
CA GLN A 27 12.92 4.09 3.05
C GLN A 27 12.36 2.97 2.18
N GLY A 28 11.85 3.36 1.02
CA GLY A 28 11.27 2.41 0.07
C GLY A 28 9.76 2.33 0.19
N SER A 29 9.19 1.47 -0.63
CA SER A 29 7.74 1.26 -0.68
C SER A 29 7.22 0.56 0.57
N LEU A 30 5.93 0.74 0.85
CA LEU A 30 5.32 0.33 2.10
C LEU A 30 4.10 -0.53 1.85
N LEU A 31 3.99 -1.64 2.59
CA LEU A 31 2.80 -2.49 2.58
C LEU A 31 2.14 -2.43 3.95
N VAL A 32 0.86 -2.10 3.95
CA VAL A 32 0.06 -2.01 5.17
C VAL A 32 -1.00 -3.09 5.13
N LEU A 33 -1.01 -3.93 6.16
CA LEU A 33 -1.93 -5.07 6.28
C LEU A 33 -2.60 -5.03 7.64
N PRO A 34 -3.70 -5.77 7.82
CA PRO A 34 -4.27 -5.92 9.17
C PRO A 34 -3.25 -6.36 10.20
N SER A 35 -2.30 -7.22 9.82
CA SER A 35 -1.26 -7.72 10.72
C SER A 35 -0.14 -6.71 10.97
N GLY A 36 -0.07 -5.61 10.25
CA GLY A 36 0.94 -4.58 10.49
C GLY A 36 1.52 -3.98 9.24
N MET A 37 2.54 -3.15 9.44
CA MET A 37 3.19 -2.38 8.38
C MET A 37 4.58 -2.95 8.13
N ARG A 38 4.98 -3.03 6.87
CA ARG A 38 6.26 -3.64 6.48
C ARG A 38 6.74 -3.10 5.14
N ALA A 39 8.01 -3.38 4.83
CA ALA A 39 8.58 -3.01 3.55
C ALA A 39 7.84 -3.72 2.41
N TRP A 40 7.73 -3.04 1.27
CA TRP A 40 7.18 -3.63 0.05
C TRP A 40 8.25 -3.55 -1.03
N ARG A 41 8.45 -4.65 -1.75
CA ARG A 41 9.55 -4.79 -2.69
C ARG A 41 9.55 -3.79 -3.86
N PRO A 42 8.41 -3.60 -4.57
CA PRO A 42 8.45 -2.84 -5.82
C PRO A 42 8.83 -1.37 -5.61
N SER A 43 9.61 -0.84 -6.54
CA SER A 43 9.89 0.60 -6.59
C SER A 43 9.15 1.29 -7.74
N HIS A 44 8.58 0.50 -8.65
CA HIS A 44 7.75 0.99 -9.76
C HIS A 44 6.56 0.08 -9.93
N VAL A 45 5.43 0.66 -10.32
CA VAL A 45 4.20 -0.11 -10.49
C VAL A 45 4.35 -1.16 -11.59
N GLY A 46 5.15 -0.89 -12.61
CA GLY A 46 5.34 -1.83 -13.72
C GLY A 46 6.09 -3.10 -13.35
N GLU A 47 6.83 -3.11 -12.25
CA GLU A 47 7.56 -4.30 -11.81
C GLU A 47 6.81 -5.14 -10.78
N VAL A 48 5.59 -4.73 -10.42
CA VAL A 48 4.77 -5.46 -9.45
C VAL A 48 4.37 -6.81 -10.02
N THR A 49 4.50 -7.85 -9.21
CA THR A 49 4.09 -9.21 -9.57
C THR A 49 3.01 -9.70 -8.63
N ALA A 50 2.37 -10.82 -8.97
CA ALA A 50 1.37 -11.42 -8.09
C ALA A 50 1.97 -11.78 -6.72
N ASP A 51 3.23 -12.22 -6.70
CA ASP A 51 3.90 -12.57 -5.43
C ASP A 51 4.04 -11.37 -4.50
N ASP A 52 4.09 -10.17 -5.04
CA ASP A 52 4.17 -8.96 -4.21
C ASP A 52 2.89 -8.74 -3.41
N PHE A 53 1.80 -9.39 -3.77
CA PHE A 53 0.53 -9.34 -3.03
C PHE A 53 0.24 -10.62 -2.25
N ALA A 54 1.23 -11.52 -2.11
CA ALA A 54 1.01 -12.78 -1.40
C ALA A 54 0.45 -12.57 0.01
N LEU A 55 0.96 -11.58 0.74
CA LEU A 55 0.48 -11.31 2.10
C LEU A 55 -0.91 -10.69 2.11
N VAL A 56 -1.25 -9.88 1.11
CA VAL A 56 -2.60 -9.37 0.96
C VAL A 56 -3.57 -10.53 0.76
N LEU A 57 -3.23 -11.47 -0.10
CA LEU A 57 -4.06 -12.65 -0.35
C LEU A 57 -4.19 -13.51 0.90
N ALA A 58 -3.11 -13.65 1.66
CA ALA A 58 -3.13 -14.44 2.90
C ALA A 58 -4.06 -13.83 3.95
N GLU A 59 -4.22 -12.51 3.95
CA GLU A 59 -5.05 -11.81 4.94
C GLU A 59 -6.37 -11.31 4.34
N ARG A 60 -6.75 -11.77 3.16
CA ARG A 60 -7.90 -11.22 2.42
C ARG A 60 -9.21 -11.24 3.20
N GLN A 61 -9.37 -12.20 4.11
CA GLN A 61 -10.58 -12.31 4.91
C GLN A 61 -10.75 -11.12 5.88
N ALA A 62 -9.65 -10.45 6.21
CA ALA A 62 -9.65 -9.32 7.13
C ALA A 62 -9.56 -7.97 6.40
N ILE A 63 -9.64 -7.97 5.07
CA ILE A 63 -9.49 -6.78 4.25
C ILE A 63 -10.79 -6.51 3.50
N ASP A 64 -11.36 -5.31 3.68
CA ASP A 64 -12.53 -4.90 2.91
C ASP A 64 -12.12 -4.33 1.56
N PHE A 65 -11.01 -3.60 1.49
CA PHE A 65 -10.49 -3.14 0.22
C PHE A 65 -9.00 -2.78 0.33
N LEU A 66 -8.36 -2.74 -0.81
CA LEU A 66 -6.92 -2.47 -0.94
C LEU A 66 -6.74 -1.15 -1.70
N ILE A 67 -5.93 -0.26 -1.16
CA ILE A 67 -5.55 0.97 -1.83
C ILE A 67 -4.14 0.80 -2.37
N ILE A 68 -3.94 1.09 -3.65
CA ILE A 68 -2.62 0.96 -4.27
C ILE A 68 -2.15 2.35 -4.70
N GLY A 69 -0.98 2.74 -4.21
CA GLY A 69 -0.32 3.97 -4.63
C GLY A 69 0.69 3.64 -5.72
N ALA A 70 0.47 4.17 -6.92
CA ALA A 70 1.21 3.78 -8.12
C ALA A 70 2.50 4.57 -8.34
N GLY A 71 2.84 5.47 -7.42
CA GLY A 71 4.01 6.33 -7.56
C GLY A 71 3.59 7.78 -7.80
N ALA A 72 4.45 8.54 -8.47
CA ALA A 72 4.22 9.97 -8.66
C ALA A 72 2.98 10.27 -9.49
N ALA A 73 2.59 9.35 -10.38
CA ALA A 73 1.42 9.52 -11.25
C ALA A 73 0.56 8.27 -11.20
N MET A 74 -0.71 8.43 -11.55
CA MET A 74 -1.62 7.30 -11.66
C MET A 74 -1.13 6.38 -12.79
N ALA A 75 -1.15 5.09 -12.54
CA ALA A 75 -0.79 4.06 -13.53
C ALA A 75 -1.56 2.80 -13.22
N ARG A 76 -1.58 1.88 -14.16
CA ARG A 76 -2.30 0.60 -14.00
C ARG A 76 -1.36 -0.47 -13.51
N LEU A 77 -1.91 -1.42 -12.76
CA LEU A 77 -1.20 -2.67 -12.47
C LEU A 77 -1.03 -3.47 -13.75
N PRO A 78 0.03 -4.29 -13.85
CA PRO A 78 0.09 -5.30 -14.91
C PRO A 78 -1.19 -6.12 -14.91
N ALA A 79 -1.74 -6.40 -16.09
CA ALA A 79 -3.04 -7.08 -16.20
C ALA A 79 -3.11 -8.41 -15.45
N PRO A 80 -2.07 -9.27 -15.47
CA PRO A 80 -2.14 -10.53 -14.71
C PRO A 80 -2.24 -10.32 -13.22
N VAL A 81 -1.63 -9.25 -12.70
CA VAL A 81 -1.67 -8.94 -11.26
C VAL A 81 -3.07 -8.48 -10.87
N ALA A 82 -3.66 -7.59 -11.66
CA ALA A 82 -5.03 -7.13 -11.42
C ALA A 82 -6.01 -8.31 -11.45
N ALA A 83 -5.84 -9.22 -12.40
CA ALA A 83 -6.68 -10.41 -12.51
C ALA A 83 -6.54 -11.29 -11.27
N THR A 84 -5.33 -11.48 -10.77
CA THR A 84 -5.11 -12.29 -9.55
C THR A 84 -5.84 -11.70 -8.37
N LEU A 85 -5.79 -10.38 -8.19
CA LEU A 85 -6.51 -9.73 -7.08
C LEU A 85 -8.02 -9.93 -7.22
N ARG A 86 -8.57 -9.69 -8.41
CA ARG A 86 -10.01 -9.86 -8.64
C ARG A 86 -10.46 -11.29 -8.45
N ASP A 87 -9.68 -12.25 -8.96
CA ASP A 87 -10.02 -13.66 -8.87
C ASP A 87 -10.02 -14.16 -7.43
N ASN A 88 -9.31 -13.48 -6.54
CA ASN A 88 -9.28 -13.80 -5.12
C ASN A 88 -10.22 -12.93 -4.28
N GLY A 89 -11.11 -12.20 -4.94
CA GLY A 89 -12.14 -11.42 -4.26
C GLY A 89 -11.65 -10.13 -3.62
N ILE A 90 -10.47 -9.64 -4.01
CA ILE A 90 -9.94 -8.39 -3.48
C ILE A 90 -10.50 -7.21 -4.28
N SER A 91 -11.24 -6.34 -3.60
CA SER A 91 -11.61 -5.03 -4.15
C SER A 91 -10.43 -4.10 -3.99
N PHE A 92 -10.04 -3.40 -5.04
CA PHE A 92 -8.92 -2.47 -4.95
C PHE A 92 -9.17 -1.22 -5.80
N GLU A 93 -8.51 -0.15 -5.40
CA GLU A 93 -8.40 1.07 -6.19
C GLU A 93 -6.94 1.44 -6.33
N ILE A 94 -6.56 1.91 -7.51
CA ILE A 94 -5.21 2.36 -7.76
C ILE A 94 -5.23 3.85 -8.12
N MET A 95 -4.29 4.59 -7.57
CA MET A 95 -4.16 6.01 -7.78
C MET A 95 -2.69 6.39 -7.54
N ALA A 96 -2.32 7.63 -7.81
CA ALA A 96 -0.98 8.09 -7.44
C ALA A 96 -0.79 7.97 -5.93
N THR A 97 0.46 7.84 -5.49
CA THR A 97 0.74 7.60 -4.06
C THR A 97 0.24 8.74 -3.16
N SER A 98 0.36 9.99 -3.61
CA SER A 98 -0.09 11.11 -2.77
C SER A 98 -1.57 11.01 -2.38
N PRO A 99 -2.53 10.91 -3.32
CA PRO A 99 -3.91 10.72 -2.92
C PRO A 99 -4.14 9.37 -2.23
N ALA A 100 -3.38 8.34 -2.56
CA ALA A 100 -3.52 7.03 -1.91
C ALA A 100 -3.23 7.13 -0.40
N VAL A 101 -2.20 7.85 -0.01
CA VAL A 101 -1.87 8.09 1.39
C VAL A 101 -3.03 8.80 2.09
N HIS A 102 -3.59 9.81 1.45
CA HIS A 102 -4.72 10.54 2.03
C HIS A 102 -5.93 9.63 2.24
N VAL A 103 -6.31 8.86 1.23
CA VAL A 103 -7.45 7.93 1.34
C VAL A 103 -7.18 6.89 2.42
N TYR A 104 -5.96 6.33 2.46
CA TYR A 104 -5.59 5.38 3.49
C TYR A 104 -5.76 5.98 4.89
N ASN A 105 -5.22 7.19 5.11
CA ASN A 105 -5.30 7.81 6.42
C ASN A 105 -6.74 8.05 6.87
N VAL A 106 -7.60 8.52 5.97
CA VAL A 106 -9.00 8.74 6.28
C VAL A 106 -9.68 7.42 6.64
N THR A 107 -9.47 6.38 5.85
CA THR A 107 -10.15 5.11 6.05
C THR A 107 -9.68 4.39 7.31
N VAL A 108 -8.38 4.47 7.63
CA VAL A 108 -7.87 3.84 8.84
C VAL A 108 -8.38 4.56 10.09
N MET A 109 -8.54 5.88 10.02
CA MET A 109 -9.10 6.65 11.13
C MET A 109 -10.58 6.34 11.34
N GLU A 110 -11.28 5.94 10.29
CA GLU A 110 -12.68 5.53 10.39
C GLU A 110 -12.85 4.10 10.90
N GLY A 111 -11.75 3.42 11.18
CA GLY A 111 -11.79 2.04 11.67
C GLY A 111 -12.13 1.02 10.59
N ARG A 112 -11.99 1.36 9.32
CA ARG A 112 -12.29 0.44 8.21
C ARG A 112 -11.15 -0.54 8.02
N ARG A 113 -11.47 -1.74 7.52
CA ARG A 113 -10.49 -2.81 7.31
C ARG A 113 -9.81 -2.62 5.97
N VAL A 114 -8.89 -1.67 5.91
CA VAL A 114 -8.17 -1.29 4.71
C VAL A 114 -6.77 -1.89 4.71
N ALA A 115 -6.28 -2.25 3.52
CA ALA A 115 -4.88 -2.55 3.27
C ALA A 115 -4.35 -1.54 2.27
N ALA A 116 -3.05 -1.31 2.24
CA ALA A 116 -2.44 -0.37 1.31
C ALA A 116 -1.10 -0.90 0.82
N ALA A 117 -0.85 -0.72 -0.47
CA ALA A 117 0.42 -1.04 -1.10
C ALA A 117 0.89 0.23 -1.80
N LEU A 118 1.90 0.87 -1.27
CA LEU A 118 2.27 2.23 -1.63
C LEU A 118 3.67 2.29 -2.21
N ILE A 119 3.77 2.65 -3.47
CA ILE A 119 5.07 2.89 -4.13
C ILE A 119 5.64 4.20 -3.58
N ALA A 120 6.89 4.18 -3.15
CA ALA A 120 7.57 5.36 -2.63
C ALA A 120 7.73 6.43 -3.72
N VAL A 121 7.69 7.69 -3.30
CA VAL A 121 7.84 8.83 -4.20
C VAL A 121 8.89 9.79 -3.65
N ASP A 122 9.49 10.57 -4.55
CA ASP A 122 10.51 11.54 -4.15
C ASP A 122 9.89 12.80 -3.58
N ARG A 123 8.68 13.15 -4.02
CA ARG A 123 7.97 14.34 -3.55
C ARG A 123 6.66 13.96 -2.89
N ALA A 124 6.35 14.69 -1.82
CA ALA A 124 5.22 14.37 -0.95
C ALA A 124 3.89 14.95 -1.41
N HIS A 125 3.80 15.56 -2.57
CA HIS A 125 2.58 16.26 -2.96
C HIS A 125 2.19 15.93 -4.39
N ASP A 126 1.08 16.44 -4.80
CA ASP A 126 0.49 16.30 -6.12
C ASP A 126 -0.23 15.00 -6.28
#